data_e535dccf56eb310b43069c136306c3ed
#
_entry.id   e535dccf56eb310b43069c136306c3ed
#
_cell.length_a   1.000
_cell.length_b   1.000
_cell.length_c   1.000
_cell.angle_alpha   90.00
_cell.angle_beta   90.00
_cell.angle_gamma   90.00
#
_symmetry.space_group_name_H-M   'P 1'
#
loop_
_entity.id
_entity.type
_entity.pdbx_description
1 polymer ?
#
loop_
_entity_poly.entity_id
_entity_poly.type
_entity_poly.pdbx_seq_one_letter_code
_entity_poly.pdbx_strand_id
1 'polypeptide(L)'
;AVLYRAYGARALTDYAPGFQVMKKAAPSAGALHPTEAYVLVQHVEGLAAGLYHYHPVDHALEPMRILEADAAAAVARRCVASQAYFVDAHAIVFATSRLRRQSWKYRNHAKAYRALILDIGHLSQTLYLAATELGLGAFITAAINEVDIEQALGLDPLEEAPLAVSGFGYRAAACEEEEFDPLNAVWPAT
;
A
#
# COMPACT_ATOMS: atom_id res chain seq x y z
N ALA A 1 12.71 2.65 1.50
CA ALA A 1 12.98 1.33 2.11
C ALA A 1 11.69 0.52 2.30
N VAL A 2 10.64 1.03 3.00
CA VAL A 2 9.38 0.31 3.30
C VAL A 2 8.72 -0.22 2.02
N LEU A 3 8.46 0.66 1.06
CA LEU A 3 7.80 0.30 -0.21
C LEU A 3 8.59 -0.77 -0.98
N TYR A 4 9.93 -0.66 -1.03
CA TYR A 4 10.76 -1.67 -1.70
C TYR A 4 10.63 -3.04 -1.04
N ARG A 5 10.61 -3.09 0.29
CA ARG A 5 10.49 -4.36 1.02
C ARG A 5 9.13 -5.01 0.84
N ALA A 6 8.05 -4.22 0.81
CA ALA A 6 6.70 -4.74 0.66
C ALA A 6 6.30 -4.98 -0.80
N TYR A 7 6.51 -4.01 -1.66
CA TYR A 7 5.98 -3.99 -3.03
C TYR A 7 7.04 -4.15 -4.12
N GLY A 8 8.33 -3.93 -3.80
CA GLY A 8 9.42 -3.93 -4.77
C GLY A 8 9.71 -5.28 -5.39
N ALA A 9 10.09 -5.27 -6.66
CA ALA A 9 10.59 -6.44 -7.34
C ALA A 9 12.01 -6.80 -6.84
N ARG A 10 12.22 -8.07 -6.56
CA ARG A 10 13.53 -8.62 -6.16
C ARG A 10 14.28 -9.17 -7.35
N ALA A 11 13.55 -9.68 -8.35
CA ALA A 11 14.09 -10.19 -9.59
C ALA A 11 13.02 -10.20 -10.67
N LEU A 12 13.48 -10.16 -11.91
CA LEU A 12 12.70 -10.53 -13.10
C LEU A 12 13.26 -11.86 -13.61
N THR A 13 12.39 -12.79 -13.92
CA THR A 13 12.78 -14.13 -14.39
C THR A 13 12.00 -14.44 -15.66
N ASP A 14 12.70 -14.86 -16.70
CA ASP A 14 12.08 -15.32 -17.93
C ASP A 14 11.41 -16.68 -17.67
N TYR A 15 10.09 -16.74 -17.83
CA TYR A 15 9.30 -17.94 -17.70
C TYR A 15 9.13 -18.67 -19.04
N ALA A 16 9.01 -17.90 -20.10
CA ALA A 16 8.96 -18.33 -21.48
C ALA A 16 9.47 -17.21 -22.40
N PRO A 17 9.81 -17.48 -23.65
CA PRO A 17 10.20 -16.42 -24.60
C PRO A 17 9.17 -15.28 -24.64
N GLY A 18 9.61 -14.06 -24.30
CA GLY A 18 8.76 -12.89 -24.24
C GLY A 18 7.81 -12.80 -23.03
N PHE A 19 7.94 -13.71 -22.05
CA PHE A 19 7.12 -13.70 -20.84
C PHE A 19 7.98 -13.70 -19.58
N GLN A 20 8.07 -12.54 -18.96
CA GLN A 20 8.78 -12.36 -17.68
C GLN A 20 7.82 -12.39 -16.49
N VAL A 21 8.27 -12.97 -15.39
CA VAL A 21 7.58 -12.94 -14.11
C VAL A 21 8.41 -12.17 -13.09
N MET A 22 7.72 -11.37 -12.29
CA MET A 22 8.30 -10.59 -11.22
C MET A 22 8.35 -11.42 -9.95
N LYS A 23 9.49 -11.40 -9.25
CA LYS A 23 9.65 -11.97 -7.91
C LYS A 23 9.60 -10.85 -6.88
N LYS A 24 8.74 -10.97 -5.90
CA LYS A 24 8.61 -10.05 -4.76
C LYS A 24 8.81 -10.79 -3.44
N ALA A 25 8.99 -10.05 -2.34
CA ALA A 25 9.09 -10.66 -1.00
C ALA A 25 7.75 -11.25 -0.55
N ALA A 26 6.65 -10.52 -0.75
CA ALA A 26 5.32 -11.00 -0.46
C ALA A 26 4.87 -12.02 -1.52
N PRO A 27 4.28 -13.16 -1.11
CA PRO A 27 3.73 -14.13 -2.05
C PRO A 27 2.49 -13.58 -2.75
N SER A 28 2.24 -14.06 -3.97
CA SER A 28 1.02 -13.76 -4.71
C SER A 28 0.52 -15.01 -5.41
N ALA A 29 -0.79 -15.16 -5.48
CA ALA A 29 -1.42 -16.28 -6.13
C ALA A 29 -0.99 -16.38 -7.61
N GLY A 30 -0.38 -17.50 -7.95
CA GLY A 30 0.15 -17.76 -9.29
C GLY A 30 1.28 -16.85 -9.72
N ALA A 31 1.91 -16.13 -8.79
CA ALA A 31 2.95 -15.12 -9.03
C ALA A 31 2.51 -14.00 -9.97
N LEU A 32 1.22 -13.66 -9.96
CA LEU A 32 0.63 -12.65 -10.86
C LEU A 32 0.85 -11.21 -10.37
N HIS A 33 0.99 -11.03 -9.07
CA HIS A 33 1.18 -9.71 -8.43
C HIS A 33 0.21 -8.65 -8.98
N PRO A 34 -1.12 -8.87 -8.87
CA PRO A 34 -2.11 -7.97 -9.44
C PRO A 34 -2.24 -6.67 -8.66
N THR A 35 -1.69 -6.62 -7.44
CA THR A 35 -1.77 -5.45 -6.57
C THR A 35 -0.79 -4.38 -7.00
N GLU A 36 -1.31 -3.17 -7.23
CA GLU A 36 -0.56 -1.95 -7.43
C GLU A 36 -0.51 -1.16 -6.11
N ALA A 37 0.46 -0.30 -5.96
CA ALA A 37 0.61 0.59 -4.81
C ALA A 37 0.60 2.04 -5.29
N TYR A 38 -0.43 2.78 -4.93
CA TYR A 38 -0.47 4.23 -5.08
C TYR A 38 -0.18 4.86 -3.72
N VAL A 39 0.62 5.91 -3.72
CA VAL A 39 1.11 6.50 -2.48
C VAL A 39 0.70 7.95 -2.40
N LEU A 40 -0.09 8.29 -1.39
CA LEU A 40 -0.28 9.66 -0.97
C LEU A 40 0.88 10.03 -0.04
N VAL A 41 1.78 10.86 -0.53
CA VAL A 41 2.88 11.43 0.24
C VAL A 41 2.37 12.70 0.92
N GLN A 42 2.57 12.82 2.24
CA GLN A 42 2.18 13.99 3.02
C GLN A 42 3.40 14.65 3.67
N HIS A 43 4.18 13.89 4.44
CA HIS A 43 5.28 14.42 5.26
C HIS A 43 6.55 13.59 5.07
N VAL A 44 7.09 13.59 3.83
CA VAL A 44 8.32 12.86 3.50
C VAL A 44 9.37 13.84 3.02
N GLU A 45 10.50 13.90 3.71
CA GLU A 45 11.60 14.77 3.35
C GLU A 45 12.08 14.50 1.92
N GLY A 46 12.27 15.58 1.15
CA GLY A 46 12.73 15.51 -0.24
C GLY A 46 11.68 15.11 -1.27
N LEU A 47 10.42 14.90 -0.85
CA LEU A 47 9.29 14.63 -1.75
C LEU A 47 8.19 15.67 -1.57
N ALA A 48 7.66 16.18 -2.67
CA ALA A 48 6.48 17.04 -2.64
C ALA A 48 5.24 16.23 -2.18
N ALA A 49 4.35 16.87 -1.44
CA ALA A 49 3.08 16.26 -1.10
C ALA A 49 2.27 15.96 -2.38
N GLY A 50 1.61 14.81 -2.44
CA GLY A 50 0.89 14.42 -3.65
C GLY A 50 0.64 12.94 -3.79
N LEU A 51 0.02 12.58 -4.90
CA LEU A 51 -0.28 11.21 -5.31
C LEU A 51 0.78 10.71 -6.27
N TYR A 52 1.28 9.53 -6.01
CA TYR A 52 2.32 8.85 -6.76
C TYR A 52 1.92 7.40 -7.05
N HIS A 53 2.33 6.87 -8.20
CA HIS A 53 2.36 5.44 -8.45
C HIS A 53 3.73 4.88 -8.06
N TYR A 54 3.77 3.76 -7.37
CA TYR A 54 5.03 3.09 -7.05
C TYR A 54 5.39 2.07 -8.14
N HIS A 55 6.48 2.35 -8.88
CA HIS A 55 7.00 1.43 -9.88
C HIS A 55 7.87 0.35 -9.22
N PRO A 56 7.43 -0.93 -9.21
CA PRO A 56 8.09 -1.95 -8.40
C PRO A 56 9.46 -2.38 -8.92
N VAL A 57 9.72 -2.29 -10.22
CA VAL A 57 10.98 -2.73 -10.84
C VAL A 57 12.05 -1.66 -10.68
N ASP A 58 11.72 -0.42 -11.00
CA ASP A 58 12.66 0.70 -10.93
C ASP A 58 12.79 1.28 -9.51
N HIS A 59 11.97 0.79 -8.58
CA HIS A 59 11.86 1.30 -7.22
C HIS A 59 11.69 2.83 -7.20
N ALA A 60 10.80 3.33 -8.02
CA ALA A 60 10.53 4.74 -8.21
C ALA A 60 9.12 5.13 -7.76
N LEU A 61 8.96 6.37 -7.34
CA LEU A 61 7.68 7.04 -7.16
C LEU A 61 7.44 7.93 -8.37
N GLU A 62 6.47 7.57 -9.18
CA GLU A 62 6.07 8.29 -10.39
C GLU A 62 4.98 9.30 -10.01
N PRO A 63 5.23 10.60 -10.13
CA PRO A 63 4.26 11.61 -9.72
C PRO A 63 3.03 11.58 -10.64
N MET A 64 1.85 11.43 -10.04
CA MET A 64 0.57 11.52 -10.73
C MET A 64 -0.03 12.91 -10.57
N ARG A 65 -0.02 13.43 -9.34
CA ARG A 65 -0.57 14.75 -9.02
C ARG A 65 0.10 15.31 -7.78
N ILE A 66 0.73 16.46 -7.90
CA ILE A 66 1.25 17.21 -6.76
C ILE A 66 0.09 17.97 -6.10
N LEU A 67 0.08 18.02 -4.79
CA LEU A 67 -0.96 18.60 -3.97
C LEU A 67 -0.35 19.55 -2.95
N GLU A 68 -1.11 20.56 -2.56
CA GLU A 68 -0.82 21.33 -1.36
C GLU A 68 -1.14 20.49 -0.11
N ALA A 69 -0.52 20.81 1.02
CA ALA A 69 -0.64 20.00 2.25
C ALA A 69 -2.11 19.79 2.69
N ASP A 70 -2.91 20.87 2.70
CA ASP A 70 -4.33 20.78 3.07
C ASP A 70 -5.13 19.91 2.11
N ALA A 71 -4.81 19.94 0.82
CA ALA A 71 -5.45 19.12 -0.20
C ALA A 71 -5.06 17.63 -0.02
N ALA A 72 -3.81 17.35 0.32
CA ALA A 72 -3.35 15.99 0.61
C ALA A 72 -4.07 15.42 1.85
N ALA A 73 -4.15 16.19 2.95
CA ALA A 73 -4.88 15.80 4.15
C ALA A 73 -6.39 15.59 3.88
N ALA A 74 -6.99 16.42 3.02
CA ALA A 74 -8.38 16.24 2.61
C ALA A 74 -8.60 14.95 1.81
N VAL A 75 -7.67 14.57 0.92
CA VAL A 75 -7.70 13.28 0.21
C VAL A 75 -7.58 12.14 1.21
N ALA A 76 -6.59 12.18 2.13
CA ALA A 76 -6.41 11.18 3.16
C ALA A 76 -7.71 10.94 3.94
N ARG A 77 -8.31 12.00 4.47
CA ARG A 77 -9.53 11.94 5.29
C ARG A 77 -10.71 11.27 4.57
N ARG A 78 -10.93 11.60 3.30
CA ARG A 78 -12.00 10.99 2.51
C ARG A 78 -11.72 9.52 2.25
N CYS A 79 -10.51 9.20 1.81
CA CYS A 79 -10.14 7.83 1.41
C CYS A 79 -10.15 6.83 2.57
N VAL A 80 -9.86 7.26 3.80
CA VAL A 80 -9.93 6.40 5.01
C VAL A 80 -11.28 6.48 5.73
N ALA A 81 -12.34 6.83 5.04
CA ALA A 81 -13.70 6.90 5.58
C ALA A 81 -13.77 7.69 6.91
N SER A 82 -13.09 8.84 6.96
CA SER A 82 -13.02 9.75 8.11
C SER A 82 -12.41 9.16 9.40
N GLN A 83 -11.64 8.09 9.31
CA GLN A 83 -10.85 7.57 10.44
C GLN A 83 -9.69 8.53 10.74
N ALA A 84 -9.96 9.53 11.62
CA ALA A 84 -9.08 10.67 11.84
C ALA A 84 -7.67 10.28 12.28
N TYR A 85 -7.54 9.18 13.03
CA TYR A 85 -6.28 8.67 13.55
C TYR A 85 -5.32 8.14 12.47
N PHE A 86 -5.78 7.96 11.23
CA PHE A 86 -4.93 7.56 10.09
C PHE A 86 -4.54 8.72 9.19
N VAL A 87 -5.22 9.86 9.31
CA VAL A 87 -5.09 10.99 8.37
C VAL A 87 -3.68 11.58 8.35
N ASP A 88 -3.01 11.62 9.49
CA ASP A 88 -1.71 12.29 9.64
C ASP A 88 -0.51 11.37 9.34
N ALA A 89 -0.75 10.17 8.81
CA ALA A 89 0.35 9.29 8.39
C ALA A 89 1.24 9.99 7.35
N HIS A 90 2.56 9.81 7.47
CA HIS A 90 3.52 10.46 6.57
C HIS A 90 3.38 10.01 5.13
N ALA A 91 3.04 8.74 4.94
CA ALA A 91 2.70 8.15 3.65
C ALA A 91 1.53 7.18 3.81
N ILE A 92 0.53 7.31 2.93
CA ILE A 92 -0.63 6.42 2.86
C ILE A 92 -0.55 5.65 1.54
N VAL A 93 -0.73 4.34 1.60
CA VAL A 93 -0.66 3.43 0.46
C VAL A 93 -2.05 2.90 0.15
N PHE A 94 -2.59 3.28 -0.99
CA PHE A 94 -3.79 2.69 -1.55
C PHE A 94 -3.40 1.42 -2.29
N ALA A 95 -3.79 0.26 -1.73
CA ALA A 95 -3.56 -1.03 -2.34
C ALA A 95 -4.75 -1.36 -3.24
N THR A 96 -4.54 -1.24 -4.53
CA THR A 96 -5.54 -1.56 -5.56
C THR A 96 -5.22 -2.91 -6.20
N SER A 97 -6.15 -3.49 -6.92
CA SER A 97 -5.90 -4.72 -7.65
C SER A 97 -6.41 -4.67 -9.07
N ARG A 98 -5.55 -5.02 -10.02
CA ARG A 98 -5.89 -5.17 -11.44
C ARG A 98 -6.67 -6.47 -11.65
N LEU A 99 -7.98 -6.34 -11.74
CA LEU A 99 -8.91 -7.47 -11.76
C LEU A 99 -8.66 -8.43 -12.94
N ARG A 100 -8.37 -7.89 -14.11
CA ARG A 100 -8.09 -8.70 -15.31
C ARG A 100 -6.79 -9.49 -15.20
N ARG A 101 -5.75 -8.97 -14.52
CA ARG A 101 -4.49 -9.70 -14.32
C ARG A 101 -4.73 -10.97 -13.52
N GLN A 102 -5.55 -10.91 -12.48
CA GLN A 102 -5.91 -12.07 -11.67
C GLN A 102 -6.85 -13.02 -12.41
N SER A 103 -7.90 -12.50 -13.02
CA SER A 103 -8.91 -13.30 -13.70
C SER A 103 -8.38 -13.97 -14.97
N TRP A 104 -7.35 -13.45 -15.60
CA TRP A 104 -6.70 -14.09 -16.75
C TRP A 104 -6.32 -15.55 -16.45
N LYS A 105 -5.66 -15.80 -15.32
CA LYS A 105 -5.24 -17.15 -14.90
C LYS A 105 -6.39 -17.94 -14.27
N TYR A 106 -7.20 -17.27 -13.47
CA TYR A 106 -8.25 -17.91 -12.65
C TYR A 106 -9.66 -17.70 -13.19
N ARG A 107 -9.82 -17.44 -14.50
CA ARG A 107 -11.11 -17.12 -15.15
C ARG A 107 -12.21 -18.16 -14.96
N ASN A 108 -11.83 -19.41 -14.70
CA ASN A 108 -12.78 -20.51 -14.49
C ASN A 108 -13.00 -20.82 -12.99
N HIS A 109 -12.49 -19.98 -12.10
CA HIS A 109 -12.54 -20.21 -10.66
C HIS A 109 -13.16 -19.00 -9.94
N ALA A 110 -14.36 -19.17 -9.38
CA ALA A 110 -14.98 -18.15 -8.55
C ALA A 110 -14.14 -17.74 -7.33
N LYS A 111 -13.11 -18.53 -6.99
CA LYS A 111 -12.18 -18.27 -5.89
C LYS A 111 -11.11 -17.21 -6.21
N ALA A 112 -11.03 -16.73 -7.45
CA ALA A 112 -10.01 -15.76 -7.87
C ALA A 112 -9.99 -14.52 -6.96
N TYR A 113 -11.16 -14.01 -6.60
CA TYR A 113 -11.30 -12.87 -5.71
C TYR A 113 -10.69 -13.12 -4.31
N ARG A 114 -10.78 -14.36 -3.79
CA ARG A 114 -10.13 -14.72 -2.50
C ARG A 114 -8.62 -14.53 -2.56
N ALA A 115 -8.01 -14.83 -3.69
CA ALA A 115 -6.59 -14.66 -3.90
C ALA A 115 -6.18 -13.17 -3.83
N LEU A 116 -7.00 -12.27 -4.37
CA LEU A 116 -6.75 -10.82 -4.28
C LEU A 116 -6.70 -10.35 -2.82
N ILE A 117 -7.67 -10.79 -2.01
CA ILE A 117 -7.75 -10.41 -0.59
C ILE A 117 -6.54 -10.97 0.19
N LEU A 118 -6.14 -12.22 -0.08
CA LEU A 118 -4.97 -12.83 0.55
C LEU A 118 -3.68 -12.10 0.16
N ASP A 119 -3.52 -11.72 -1.10
CA ASP A 119 -2.35 -10.96 -1.58
C ASP A 119 -2.24 -9.62 -0.84
N ILE A 120 -3.35 -8.91 -0.62
CA ILE A 120 -3.39 -7.68 0.18
C ILE A 120 -2.92 -7.93 1.62
N GLY A 121 -3.41 -9.01 2.24
CA GLY A 121 -2.98 -9.40 3.59
C GLY A 121 -1.47 -9.66 3.67
N HIS A 122 -0.89 -10.36 2.67
CA HIS A 122 0.55 -10.59 2.61
C HIS A 122 1.35 -9.28 2.47
N LEU A 123 0.90 -8.39 1.59
CA LEU A 123 1.57 -7.11 1.33
C LEU A 123 1.49 -6.19 2.54
N SER A 124 0.33 -6.10 3.18
CA SER A 124 0.14 -5.25 4.37
C SER A 124 0.97 -5.76 5.54
N GLN A 125 1.00 -7.08 5.81
CA GLN A 125 1.84 -7.63 6.87
C GLN A 125 3.33 -7.41 6.58
N THR A 126 3.76 -7.55 5.33
CA THR A 126 5.14 -7.26 4.94
C THR A 126 5.48 -5.77 5.14
N LEU A 127 4.52 -4.87 4.88
CA LEU A 127 4.68 -3.43 5.14
C LEU A 127 4.83 -3.15 6.64
N TYR A 128 4.00 -3.78 7.49
CA TYR A 128 4.12 -3.67 8.94
C TYR A 128 5.50 -4.08 9.44
N LEU A 129 5.96 -5.27 9.04
CA LEU A 129 7.28 -5.77 9.44
C LEU A 129 8.41 -4.84 8.98
N ALA A 130 8.31 -4.35 7.73
CA ALA A 130 9.31 -3.42 7.19
C ALA A 130 9.32 -2.05 7.89
N ALA A 131 8.14 -1.54 8.25
CA ALA A 131 7.99 -0.30 9.00
C ALA A 131 8.56 -0.45 10.42
N THR A 132 8.15 -1.51 11.13
CA THR A 132 8.60 -1.82 12.49
C THR A 132 10.12 -1.94 12.58
N GLU A 133 10.75 -2.65 11.63
CA GLU A 133 12.22 -2.78 11.58
C GLU A 133 12.94 -1.42 11.45
N LEU A 134 12.26 -0.45 10.85
CA LEU A 134 12.79 0.91 10.68
C LEU A 134 12.35 1.87 11.80
N GLY A 135 11.73 1.37 12.86
CA GLY A 135 11.25 2.19 13.98
C GLY A 135 10.02 3.05 13.64
N LEU A 136 9.26 2.68 12.59
CA LEU A 136 8.08 3.40 12.15
C LEU A 136 6.80 2.70 12.64
N GLY A 137 5.75 3.48 12.86
CA GLY A 137 4.40 2.97 13.01
C GLY A 137 3.79 2.65 11.64
N ALA A 138 2.83 1.71 11.62
CA ALA A 138 2.08 1.35 10.43
C ALA A 138 0.63 1.00 10.78
N PHE A 139 -0.26 1.12 9.79
CA PHE A 139 -1.63 0.66 9.91
C PHE A 139 -2.13 0.01 8.62
N ILE A 140 -3.22 -0.74 8.73
CA ILE A 140 -4.07 -1.16 7.61
C ILE A 140 -5.52 -0.96 8.00
N THR A 141 -6.33 -0.53 7.03
CA THR A 141 -7.79 -0.48 7.16
C THR A 141 -8.47 -0.97 5.89
N ALA A 142 -9.55 -1.72 6.08
CA ALA A 142 -10.49 -2.07 5.01
C ALA A 142 -11.77 -1.19 5.08
N ALA A 143 -11.90 -0.33 6.10
CA ALA A 143 -12.93 0.70 6.14
C ALA A 143 -12.46 1.90 5.31
N ILE A 144 -12.64 1.80 4.01
CA ILE A 144 -12.19 2.76 3.01
C ILE A 144 -13.38 3.33 2.23
N ASN A 145 -13.17 4.46 1.56
CA ASN A 145 -14.13 4.98 0.61
C ASN A 145 -13.60 4.73 -0.81
N GLU A 146 -14.04 3.65 -1.41
CA GLU A 146 -13.58 3.19 -2.72
C GLU A 146 -13.80 4.25 -3.79
N VAL A 147 -14.97 4.90 -3.80
CA VAL A 147 -15.31 5.92 -4.81
C VAL A 147 -14.36 7.12 -4.72
N ASP A 148 -14.03 7.59 -3.52
CA ASP A 148 -13.08 8.69 -3.36
C ASP A 148 -11.66 8.30 -3.80
N ILE A 149 -11.24 7.05 -3.55
CA ILE A 149 -9.94 6.53 -4.00
C ILE A 149 -9.91 6.43 -5.53
N GLU A 150 -10.94 5.84 -6.15
CA GLU A 150 -11.08 5.72 -7.59
C GLU A 150 -11.01 7.09 -8.28
N GLN A 151 -11.74 8.07 -7.76
CA GLN A 151 -11.71 9.44 -8.28
C GLN A 151 -10.36 10.12 -8.08
N ALA A 152 -9.74 9.94 -6.91
CA ALA A 152 -8.44 10.55 -6.61
C ALA A 152 -7.34 10.02 -7.54
N LEU A 153 -7.40 8.72 -7.88
CA LEU A 153 -6.41 8.02 -8.70
C LEU A 153 -6.79 7.95 -10.18
N GLY A 154 -8.04 8.27 -10.55
CA GLY A 154 -8.53 8.17 -11.93
C GLY A 154 -8.70 6.73 -12.40
N LEU A 155 -9.13 5.83 -11.50
CA LEU A 155 -9.31 4.40 -11.81
C LEU A 155 -10.67 4.12 -12.46
N ASP A 156 -10.69 3.11 -13.32
CA ASP A 156 -11.91 2.42 -13.74
C ASP A 156 -12.14 1.23 -12.80
N PRO A 157 -13.20 1.24 -11.97
CA PRO A 157 -13.44 0.20 -10.97
C PRO A 157 -13.68 -1.19 -11.56
N LEU A 158 -14.00 -1.29 -12.86
CA LEU A 158 -14.14 -2.58 -13.55
C LEU A 158 -12.78 -3.18 -13.99
N GLU A 159 -11.74 -2.36 -14.06
CA GLU A 159 -10.39 -2.79 -14.43
C GLU A 159 -9.48 -2.92 -13.21
N GLU A 160 -9.56 -1.94 -12.31
CA GLU A 160 -8.70 -1.86 -11.12
C GLU A 160 -9.48 -1.27 -9.95
N ALA A 161 -9.59 -2.02 -8.86
CA ALA A 161 -10.38 -1.64 -7.69
C ALA A 161 -9.50 -1.49 -6.43
N PRO A 162 -9.74 -0.47 -5.59
CA PRO A 162 -9.11 -0.35 -4.28
C PRO A 162 -9.64 -1.44 -3.34
N LEU A 163 -8.76 -2.04 -2.55
CA LEU A 163 -9.12 -3.14 -1.64
C LEU A 163 -8.77 -2.86 -0.19
N ALA A 164 -7.73 -2.08 0.06
CA ALA A 164 -7.35 -1.67 1.41
C ALA A 164 -6.46 -0.41 1.35
N VAL A 165 -6.37 0.27 2.48
CA VAL A 165 -5.45 1.37 2.69
C VAL A 165 -4.51 1.01 3.83
N SER A 166 -3.22 1.16 3.59
CA SER A 166 -2.18 1.09 4.61
C SER A 166 -1.51 2.45 4.75
N GLY A 167 -0.81 2.67 5.85
CA GLY A 167 0.02 3.85 6.00
C GLY A 167 1.18 3.57 6.93
N PHE A 168 2.17 4.45 6.89
CA PHE A 168 3.32 4.38 7.77
C PHE A 168 3.92 5.78 8.00
N GLY A 169 4.65 5.91 9.09
CA GLY A 169 5.32 7.16 9.45
C GLY A 169 5.90 7.10 10.85
N TYR A 170 6.42 8.22 11.33
CA TYR A 170 6.81 8.31 12.74
C TYR A 170 5.58 8.17 13.63
N ARG A 171 5.77 7.52 14.76
CA ARG A 171 4.70 7.39 15.76
C ARG A 171 4.41 8.74 16.40
N ALA A 172 3.15 8.97 16.73
CA ALA A 172 2.77 10.11 17.56
C ALA A 172 3.40 9.97 18.96
N ALA A 173 3.73 11.10 19.57
CA ALA A 173 4.27 11.13 20.94
C ALA A 173 3.24 10.65 21.99
N ALA A 174 1.94 10.79 21.69
CA ALA A 174 0.86 10.24 22.50
C ALA A 174 0.05 9.27 21.63
N CYS A 175 -0.13 8.05 22.10
CA CYS A 175 -1.02 7.06 21.53
C CYS A 175 -2.22 6.89 22.43
N GLU A 176 -3.43 6.91 21.87
CA GLU A 176 -4.66 6.68 22.61
C GLU A 176 -4.87 5.18 22.93
N GLU A 177 -4.19 4.30 22.21
CA GLU A 177 -4.23 2.86 22.43
C GLU A 177 -3.01 2.40 23.21
N GLU A 178 -3.24 1.51 24.19
CA GLU A 178 -2.17 0.86 24.91
C GLU A 178 -1.45 -0.15 24.00
N GLU A 179 -0.15 0.01 23.84
CA GLU A 179 0.69 -1.00 23.21
C GLU A 179 1.33 -1.89 24.28
N PHE A 180 1.19 -3.19 24.09
CA PHE A 180 1.77 -4.16 24.98
C PHE A 180 3.23 -4.44 24.61
N ASP A 181 4.14 -3.64 25.17
CA ASP A 181 5.60 -3.84 25.08
C ASP A 181 6.21 -3.81 26.49
N PRO A 182 5.99 -4.84 27.33
CA PRO A 182 6.37 -4.84 28.75
C PRO A 182 7.89 -4.79 28.97
N LEU A 183 8.68 -5.06 27.94
CA LEU A 183 10.13 -5.05 27.99
C LEU A 183 10.74 -3.76 27.42
N ASN A 184 9.92 -2.86 26.87
CA ASN A 184 10.37 -1.69 26.11
C ASN A 184 11.42 -2.05 25.03
N ALA A 185 11.24 -3.21 24.40
CA ALA A 185 12.22 -3.79 23.48
C ALA A 185 12.09 -3.20 22.06
N VAL A 186 10.89 -2.80 21.69
CA VAL A 186 10.57 -2.24 20.38
C VAL A 186 10.48 -0.72 20.44
N TRP A 187 9.88 -0.19 21.50
CA TRP A 187 9.65 1.23 21.70
C TRP A 187 10.27 1.68 23.02
N PRO A 188 11.57 2.02 23.06
CA PRO A 188 12.20 2.52 24.27
C PRO A 188 11.45 3.77 24.75
N ALA A 189 11.21 3.84 26.04
CA ALA A 189 10.59 5.01 26.65
C ALA A 189 11.41 6.26 26.32
N THR A 190 10.73 7.28 25.77
CA THR A 190 11.31 8.60 25.48
C THR A 190 11.61 9.36 26.77
#